data_94188381daa5911ade69486176b78bc8
#
_entry.id   94188381daa5911ade69486176b78bc8
#
_cell.length_a   1.000
_cell.length_b   1.000
_cell.length_c   1.000
_cell.angle_alpha   90.00
_cell.angle_beta   90.00
_cell.angle_gamma   90.00
#
_symmetry.space_group_name_H-M   'P 1'
#
loop_
_entity.id
_entity.type
_entity.pdbx_description
1 polymer ?
#
loop_
_entity_poly.entity_id
_entity_poly.type
_entity_poly.pdbx_seq_one_letter_code
_entity_poly.pdbx_strand_id
1 'polypeptide(L)'
;GVQFKAVSFEESEAEMKLYHGSSVVVRKPLIERGRKTTDFGKGFYTTTDFEQAARWARIKRERLGYGKAVVSVYDFDERFLEADEFQVLRYQGATEKWLDFVVQNRKGVLEHHYDLVMGPVANDRLYATITLYEKGDLSVEAAIVQLKTHVLFDQLSFHSREALKCLRFISSEEV
;
A
#
# COMPACT_ATOMS: atom_id res chain seq x y z
N GLY A 1 20.00 -14.54 28.39
CA GLY A 1 21.32 -14.75 27.90
C GLY A 1 21.58 -14.25 26.50
N VAL A 2 22.59 -14.81 25.89
CA VAL A 2 23.04 -14.42 24.55
C VAL A 2 21.96 -14.66 23.46
N GLN A 3 21.18 -15.73 23.60
CA GLN A 3 20.09 -16.06 22.67
C GLN A 3 19.00 -14.99 22.68
N PHE A 4 18.64 -14.45 23.85
CA PHE A 4 17.63 -13.38 23.94
C PHE A 4 18.06 -12.11 23.21
N LYS A 5 19.32 -11.73 23.34
CA LYS A 5 19.85 -10.55 22.63
C LYS A 5 19.89 -10.76 21.12
N ALA A 6 20.25 -11.96 20.66
CA ALA A 6 20.28 -12.27 19.22
C ALA A 6 18.88 -12.22 18.61
N VAL A 7 17.87 -12.81 19.27
CA VAL A 7 16.47 -12.79 18.79
C VAL A 7 15.94 -11.35 18.75
N SER A 8 16.18 -10.57 19.81
CA SER A 8 15.77 -9.16 19.85
C SER A 8 16.43 -8.32 18.75
N PHE A 9 17.69 -8.56 18.45
CA PHE A 9 18.43 -7.87 17.41
C PHE A 9 17.90 -8.24 16.01
N GLU A 10 17.65 -9.53 15.75
CA GLU A 10 17.06 -10.00 14.48
C GLU A 10 15.67 -9.42 14.27
N GLU A 11 14.83 -9.37 15.30
CA GLU A 11 13.51 -8.77 15.22
C GLU A 11 13.59 -7.28 14.89
N SER A 12 14.53 -6.56 15.48
CA SER A 12 14.75 -5.13 15.23
C SER A 12 15.18 -4.88 13.77
N GLU A 13 16.03 -5.72 13.20
CA GLU A 13 16.48 -5.61 11.81
C GLU A 13 15.37 -5.92 10.80
N ALA A 14 14.43 -6.80 11.16
CA ALA A 14 13.33 -7.17 10.29
C ALA A 14 12.17 -6.17 10.30
N GLU A 15 12.15 -5.24 11.26
CA GLU A 15 11.08 -4.24 11.35
C GLU A 15 11.21 -3.18 10.25
N MET A 16 10.09 -2.93 9.58
CA MET A 16 9.97 -1.82 8.65
C MET A 16 8.89 -0.86 9.12
N LYS A 17 9.06 0.43 8.83
CA LYS A 17 8.05 1.45 9.10
C LYS A 17 7.04 1.49 7.95
N LEU A 18 5.78 1.51 8.30
CA LEU A 18 4.68 1.70 7.37
C LEU A 18 3.86 2.91 7.78
N TYR A 19 3.34 3.63 6.80
CA TYR A 19 2.65 4.90 6.98
C TYR A 19 1.28 4.85 6.32
N HIS A 20 0.28 5.38 7.00
CA HIS A 20 -1.08 5.47 6.48
C HIS A 20 -1.58 6.91 6.57
N GLY A 21 -1.99 7.48 5.46
CA GLY A 21 -2.54 8.83 5.39
C GLY A 21 -4.06 8.85 5.51
N SER A 22 -4.57 9.64 6.42
CA SER A 22 -6.01 9.76 6.67
C SER A 22 -6.38 11.12 7.24
N SER A 23 -7.66 11.32 7.51
CA SER A 23 -8.18 12.50 8.21
C SER A 23 -8.18 12.34 9.73
N VAL A 24 -7.88 11.14 10.22
CA VAL A 24 -7.85 10.79 11.65
C VAL A 24 -6.70 9.85 11.94
N VAL A 25 -6.32 9.78 13.21
CA VAL A 25 -5.39 8.75 13.69
C VAL A 25 -6.06 7.39 13.60
N VAL A 26 -5.39 6.41 13.01
CA VAL A 26 -5.92 5.06 12.87
C VAL A 26 -5.08 4.10 13.73
N ARG A 27 -5.51 3.90 14.98
CA ARG A 27 -4.84 3.00 15.93
C ARG A 27 -5.18 1.53 15.67
N LYS A 28 -6.42 1.27 15.24
CA LYS A 28 -6.95 -0.07 14.95
C LYS A 28 -7.49 -0.09 13.53
N PRO A 29 -6.66 -0.43 12.53
CA PRO A 29 -7.08 -0.48 11.14
C PRO A 29 -8.21 -1.47 10.90
N LEU A 30 -9.12 -1.10 9.99
CA LEU A 30 -10.26 -1.93 9.60
C LEU A 30 -10.34 -2.04 8.08
N ILE A 31 -10.57 -3.23 7.58
CA ILE A 31 -10.75 -3.50 6.15
C ILE A 31 -12.12 -3.04 5.67
N GLU A 32 -13.13 -3.18 6.48
CA GLU A 32 -14.52 -2.88 6.15
C GLU A 32 -14.75 -1.43 5.73
N ARG A 33 -13.84 -0.52 6.08
CA ARG A 33 -13.87 0.89 5.68
C ARG A 33 -13.16 1.17 4.36
N GLY A 34 -12.46 0.16 3.79
CA GLY A 34 -11.74 0.30 2.53
C GLY A 34 -12.68 0.37 1.33
N ARG A 35 -12.22 1.06 0.26
CA ARG A 35 -12.92 1.09 -1.02
C ARG A 35 -12.63 -0.18 -1.80
N LYS A 36 -13.60 -0.65 -2.57
CA LYS A 36 -13.44 -1.81 -3.44
C LYS A 36 -12.60 -1.50 -4.70
N THR A 37 -12.66 -0.27 -5.20
CA THR A 37 -12.06 0.14 -6.49
C THR A 37 -10.72 0.87 -6.29
N THR A 38 -9.87 0.34 -5.45
CA THR A 38 -8.52 0.81 -5.20
C THR A 38 -7.48 -0.05 -5.95
N ASP A 39 -6.22 0.33 -5.94
CA ASP A 39 -5.17 -0.32 -6.74
C ASP A 39 -5.08 -1.84 -6.55
N PHE A 40 -5.24 -2.31 -5.31
CA PHE A 40 -5.12 -3.73 -4.97
C PHE A 40 -6.43 -4.31 -4.38
N GLY A 41 -7.55 -3.61 -4.57
CA GLY A 41 -8.85 -4.02 -4.07
C GLY A 41 -9.12 -3.54 -2.65
N LYS A 42 -10.26 -3.95 -2.10
CA LYS A 42 -10.69 -3.55 -0.77
C LYS A 42 -9.69 -3.99 0.29
N GLY A 43 -9.18 -3.05 1.06
CA GLY A 43 -8.18 -3.32 2.09
C GLY A 43 -7.77 -2.07 2.85
N PHE A 44 -6.80 -2.24 3.74
CA PHE A 44 -6.16 -1.15 4.45
C PHE A 44 -4.80 -0.88 3.80
N TYR A 45 -4.56 0.36 3.37
CA TYR A 45 -3.39 0.72 2.57
C TYR A 45 -2.35 1.46 3.40
N THR A 46 -1.11 1.00 3.30
CA THR A 46 0.07 1.67 3.85
C THR A 46 1.09 1.90 2.75
N THR A 47 2.07 2.74 3.01
CA THR A 47 3.22 2.96 2.13
C THR A 47 4.50 2.95 2.95
N THR A 48 5.61 2.64 2.30
CA THR A 48 6.95 2.71 2.89
C THR A 48 7.50 4.13 2.92
N ASP A 49 6.83 5.08 2.27
CA ASP A 49 7.27 6.47 2.17
C ASP A 49 6.34 7.41 2.94
N PHE A 50 6.91 8.13 3.93
CA PHE A 50 6.16 9.08 4.76
C PHE A 50 5.50 10.17 3.92
N GLU A 51 6.21 10.77 2.98
CA GLU A 51 5.67 11.86 2.16
C GLU A 51 4.52 11.40 1.27
N GLN A 52 4.56 10.15 0.80
CA GLN A 52 3.44 9.58 0.05
C GLN A 52 2.19 9.46 0.94
N ALA A 53 2.34 9.03 2.18
CA ALA A 53 1.24 8.97 3.13
C ALA A 53 0.72 10.37 3.48
N ALA A 54 1.59 11.34 3.67
CA ALA A 54 1.23 12.73 3.92
C ALA A 54 0.42 13.30 2.76
N ARG A 55 0.82 12.99 1.53
CA ARG A 55 0.11 13.39 0.31
C ARG A 55 -1.30 12.81 0.27
N TRP A 56 -1.47 11.53 0.55
CA TRP A 56 -2.78 10.89 0.65
C TRP A 56 -3.66 11.56 1.71
N ALA A 57 -3.09 11.87 2.87
CA ALA A 57 -3.81 12.53 3.95
C ALA A 57 -4.31 13.91 3.54
N ARG A 58 -3.47 14.70 2.87
CA ARG A 58 -3.82 16.05 2.39
C ARG A 58 -4.88 16.00 1.30
N ILE A 59 -4.80 15.05 0.37
CA ILE A 59 -5.82 14.85 -0.66
C ILE A 59 -7.16 14.52 -0.02
N LYS A 60 -7.17 13.65 0.98
CA LYS A 60 -8.40 13.28 1.69
C LYS A 60 -9.03 14.47 2.41
N ARG A 61 -8.20 15.30 3.07
CA ARG A 61 -8.65 16.54 3.70
C ARG A 61 -9.27 17.50 2.69
N GLU A 62 -8.65 17.68 1.54
CA GLU A 62 -9.17 18.54 0.47
C GLU A 62 -10.52 18.04 -0.04
N ARG A 63 -10.67 16.73 -0.24
CA ARG A 63 -11.93 16.14 -0.67
C ARG A 63 -13.05 16.32 0.34
N LEU A 64 -12.73 16.21 1.63
CA LEU A 64 -13.70 16.43 2.70
C LEU A 64 -14.03 17.91 2.88
N GLY A 65 -13.12 18.82 2.55
CA GLY A 65 -13.26 20.24 2.74
C GLY A 65 -13.10 20.74 4.18
N TYR A 66 -12.78 19.84 5.12
CA TYR A 66 -12.57 20.15 6.54
C TYR A 66 -11.74 19.04 7.20
N GLY A 67 -11.36 19.29 8.45
CA GLY A 67 -10.67 18.31 9.26
C GLY A 67 -9.15 18.40 9.11
N LYS A 68 -8.48 17.32 9.48
CA LYS A 68 -7.03 17.24 9.54
C LYS A 68 -6.47 16.32 8.47
N ALA A 69 -5.18 16.46 8.21
CA ALA A 69 -4.41 15.49 7.46
C ALA A 69 -3.43 14.83 8.44
N VAL A 70 -3.54 13.52 8.61
CA VAL A 70 -2.81 12.78 9.63
C VAL A 70 -2.11 11.58 9.01
N VAL A 71 -0.85 11.39 9.37
CA VAL A 71 -0.10 10.16 9.06
C VAL A 71 -0.01 9.32 10.33
N SER A 72 -0.53 8.10 10.26
CA SER A 72 -0.36 7.08 11.30
C SER A 72 0.85 6.21 10.95
N VAL A 73 1.67 5.91 11.94
CA VAL A 73 2.95 5.19 11.78
C VAL A 73 2.86 3.84 12.48
N TYR A 74 3.32 2.81 11.79
CA TYR A 74 3.30 1.44 12.28
C TYR A 74 4.65 0.77 12.12
N ASP A 75 4.96 -0.16 13.02
CA ASP A 75 5.99 -1.18 12.79
C ASP A 75 5.36 -2.43 12.19
N PHE A 76 6.07 -3.04 11.26
CA PHE A 76 5.68 -4.27 10.59
C PHE A 76 6.91 -5.15 10.42
N ASP A 77 6.80 -6.42 10.76
CA ASP A 77 7.88 -7.38 10.55
C ASP A 77 7.86 -7.85 9.10
N GLU A 78 8.84 -7.43 8.31
CA GLU A 78 8.89 -7.76 6.88
C GLU A 78 9.03 -9.25 6.57
N ARG A 79 9.40 -10.09 7.56
CA ARG A 79 9.44 -11.54 7.41
C ARG A 79 8.08 -12.13 7.08
N PHE A 80 6.97 -11.46 7.45
CA PHE A 80 5.62 -11.88 7.06
C PHE A 80 5.39 -11.86 5.55
N LEU A 81 6.18 -11.11 4.79
CA LEU A 81 6.09 -11.08 3.33
C LEU A 81 6.65 -12.36 2.69
N GLU A 82 7.47 -13.12 3.40
CA GLU A 82 8.13 -14.33 2.92
C GLU A 82 7.67 -15.60 3.65
N ALA A 83 6.95 -15.43 4.77
CA ALA A 83 6.45 -16.55 5.57
C ALA A 83 5.23 -17.20 4.91
N ASP A 84 5.03 -18.49 5.19
CA ASP A 84 3.89 -19.26 4.67
C ASP A 84 2.56 -18.97 5.41
N GLU A 85 2.57 -18.09 6.41
CA GLU A 85 1.38 -17.76 7.21
C GLU A 85 0.30 -17.02 6.40
N PHE A 86 0.72 -16.25 5.40
CA PHE A 86 -0.18 -15.43 4.60
C PHE A 86 -0.03 -15.71 3.10
N GLN A 87 -1.11 -15.49 2.38
CA GLN A 87 -1.08 -15.43 0.91
C GLN A 87 -0.58 -14.03 0.52
N VAL A 88 0.65 -13.95 0.01
CA VAL A 88 1.32 -12.70 -0.32
C VAL A 88 1.53 -12.58 -1.81
N LEU A 89 1.10 -11.46 -2.39
CA LEU A 89 1.41 -11.08 -3.76
C LEU A 89 2.38 -9.90 -3.74
N ARG A 90 3.51 -10.04 -4.40
CA ARG A 90 4.55 -9.02 -4.40
C ARG A 90 5.02 -8.71 -5.82
N TYR A 91 4.94 -7.42 -6.18
CA TYR A 91 5.45 -6.92 -7.45
C TYR A 91 6.75 -6.14 -7.25
N GLN A 92 7.76 -6.44 -8.05
CA GLN A 92 9.09 -5.82 -7.96
C GLN A 92 9.18 -4.49 -8.72
N GLY A 93 8.08 -4.00 -9.25
CA GLY A 93 8.03 -2.76 -10.01
C GLY A 93 6.78 -2.71 -10.87
N ALA A 94 6.69 -1.67 -11.70
CA ALA A 94 5.56 -1.45 -12.61
C ALA A 94 5.65 -2.41 -13.82
N THR A 95 5.38 -3.67 -13.58
CA THR A 95 5.34 -4.72 -14.60
C THR A 95 3.99 -4.78 -15.28
N GLU A 96 3.88 -5.53 -16.38
CA GLU A 96 2.61 -5.80 -17.04
C GLU A 96 1.61 -6.46 -16.09
N LYS A 97 2.05 -7.44 -15.30
CA LYS A 97 1.19 -8.11 -14.31
C LYS A 97 0.67 -7.16 -13.26
N TRP A 98 1.51 -6.25 -12.76
CA TRP A 98 1.10 -5.20 -11.83
C TRP A 98 0.07 -4.27 -12.47
N LEU A 99 0.32 -3.83 -13.70
CA LEU A 99 -0.57 -2.93 -14.42
C LEU A 99 -1.96 -3.55 -14.61
N ASP A 100 -2.03 -4.79 -15.06
CA ASP A 100 -3.29 -5.51 -15.25
C ASP A 100 -4.03 -5.72 -13.92
N PHE A 101 -3.31 -6.05 -12.86
CA PHE A 101 -3.87 -6.22 -11.52
C PHE A 101 -4.51 -4.90 -11.02
N VAL A 102 -3.80 -3.79 -11.15
CA VAL A 102 -4.30 -2.46 -10.78
C VAL A 102 -5.56 -2.11 -11.57
N VAL A 103 -5.54 -2.28 -12.88
CA VAL A 103 -6.67 -1.95 -13.76
C VAL A 103 -7.90 -2.78 -13.38
N GLN A 104 -7.76 -4.08 -13.20
CA GLN A 104 -8.88 -4.96 -12.85
C GLN A 104 -9.46 -4.64 -11.47
N ASN A 105 -8.61 -4.32 -10.50
CA ASN A 105 -9.08 -3.90 -9.17
C ASN A 105 -9.82 -2.57 -9.23
N ARG A 106 -9.31 -1.59 -9.97
CA ARG A 106 -9.97 -0.28 -10.13
C ARG A 106 -11.33 -0.38 -10.82
N LYS A 107 -11.48 -1.33 -11.74
CA LYS A 107 -12.78 -1.62 -12.37
C LYS A 107 -13.74 -2.36 -11.44
N GLY A 108 -13.26 -2.88 -10.31
CA GLY A 108 -14.04 -3.66 -9.37
C GLY A 108 -14.46 -5.03 -9.90
N VAL A 109 -13.77 -5.55 -10.91
CA VAL A 109 -14.09 -6.84 -11.55
C VAL A 109 -13.26 -8.00 -11.00
N LEU A 110 -12.21 -7.70 -10.26
CA LEU A 110 -11.35 -8.72 -9.67
C LEU A 110 -11.63 -8.85 -8.18
N GLU A 111 -11.89 -10.07 -7.73
CA GLU A 111 -11.86 -10.43 -6.32
C GLU A 111 -10.69 -11.38 -6.11
N HIS A 112 -9.78 -11.02 -5.20
CA HIS A 112 -8.66 -11.88 -4.85
C HIS A 112 -8.71 -12.27 -3.38
N HIS A 113 -7.95 -13.29 -3.01
CA HIS A 113 -7.89 -13.81 -1.65
C HIS A 113 -6.49 -13.68 -1.02
N TYR A 114 -5.67 -12.75 -1.52
CA TYR A 114 -4.39 -12.42 -0.89
C TYR A 114 -4.63 -11.71 0.43
N ASP A 115 -3.82 -12.04 1.43
CA ASP A 115 -3.80 -11.33 2.71
C ASP A 115 -3.03 -10.02 2.62
N LEU A 116 -1.93 -10.05 1.87
CA LEU A 116 -1.00 -8.92 1.70
C LEU A 116 -0.67 -8.75 0.22
N VAL A 117 -0.69 -7.52 -0.25
CA VAL A 117 -0.22 -7.19 -1.59
C VAL A 117 0.78 -6.03 -1.50
N MET A 118 1.96 -6.22 -2.07
CA MET A 118 3.00 -5.20 -2.11
C MET A 118 3.38 -4.87 -3.56
N GLY A 119 3.51 -3.60 -3.85
CA GLY A 119 3.94 -3.15 -5.16
C GLY A 119 3.87 -1.64 -5.29
N PRO A 120 4.25 -1.10 -6.46
CA PRO A 120 4.25 0.34 -6.68
C PRO A 120 2.89 1.00 -6.47
N VAL A 121 2.91 2.22 -5.94
CA VAL A 121 1.74 3.09 -5.87
C VAL A 121 1.43 3.63 -7.26
N ALA A 122 0.20 3.49 -7.72
CA ALA A 122 -0.30 4.15 -8.92
C ALA A 122 -0.79 5.56 -8.54
N ASN A 123 0.13 6.52 -8.51
CA ASN A 123 -0.18 7.90 -8.14
C ASN A 123 -0.79 8.70 -9.30
N ASP A 124 -1.16 9.96 -9.02
CA ASP A 124 -1.83 10.83 -10.00
C ASP A 124 -1.02 11.07 -11.27
N ARG A 125 0.31 11.06 -11.20
CA ARG A 125 1.18 11.22 -12.37
C ARG A 125 1.05 10.05 -13.35
N LEU A 126 0.77 8.88 -12.82
CA LEU A 126 0.61 7.65 -13.60
C LEU A 126 -0.82 7.44 -14.07
N TYR A 127 -1.76 8.18 -13.49
CA TYR A 127 -3.19 7.98 -13.71
C TYR A 127 -3.57 8.11 -15.19
N ALA A 128 -3.05 9.11 -15.87
CA ALA A 128 -3.31 9.32 -17.30
C ALA A 128 -2.82 8.14 -18.14
N THR A 129 -1.60 7.66 -17.88
CA THR A 129 -1.03 6.50 -18.57
C THR A 129 -1.86 5.25 -18.34
N ILE A 130 -2.26 4.99 -17.10
CA ILE A 130 -3.08 3.82 -16.73
C ILE A 130 -4.44 3.90 -17.40
N THR A 131 -5.06 5.07 -17.43
CA THR A 131 -6.36 5.30 -18.07
C THR A 131 -6.29 5.06 -19.57
N LEU A 132 -5.26 5.53 -20.26
CA LEU A 132 -5.06 5.31 -21.69
C LEU A 132 -4.85 3.82 -21.99
N TYR A 133 -4.08 3.12 -21.18
CA TYR A 133 -3.91 1.67 -21.30
C TYR A 133 -5.23 0.93 -21.10
N GLU A 134 -5.98 1.28 -20.07
CA GLU A 134 -7.28 0.68 -19.76
C GLU A 134 -8.26 0.81 -20.92
N LYS A 135 -8.26 1.95 -21.62
CA LYS A 135 -9.12 2.23 -22.77
C LYS A 135 -8.63 1.58 -24.06
N GLY A 136 -7.45 1.00 -24.07
CA GLY A 136 -6.84 0.43 -25.27
C GLY A 136 -6.12 1.46 -26.16
N ASP A 137 -5.95 2.70 -25.71
CA ASP A 137 -5.30 3.77 -26.46
C ASP A 137 -3.77 3.75 -26.36
N LEU A 138 -3.22 2.96 -25.41
CA LEU A 138 -1.81 2.69 -25.29
C LEU A 138 -1.58 1.17 -25.28
N SER A 139 -0.54 0.73 -25.99
CA SER A 139 -0.09 -0.67 -25.86
C SER A 139 0.53 -0.90 -24.49
N VAL A 140 0.62 -2.17 -24.06
CA VAL A 140 1.26 -2.52 -22.82
C VAL A 140 2.73 -2.07 -22.79
N GLU A 141 3.43 -2.23 -23.92
CA GLU A 141 4.84 -1.84 -24.04
C GLU A 141 5.02 -0.32 -23.86
N ALA A 142 4.17 0.47 -24.52
CA ALA A 142 4.22 1.93 -24.40
C ALA A 142 3.86 2.39 -22.99
N ALA A 143 2.87 1.78 -22.36
CA ALA A 143 2.47 2.09 -20.98
C ALA A 143 3.63 1.81 -20.01
N ILE A 144 4.27 0.64 -20.09
CA ILE A 144 5.39 0.26 -19.23
C ILE A 144 6.57 1.22 -19.40
N VAL A 145 6.90 1.62 -20.64
CA VAL A 145 7.97 2.59 -20.88
C VAL A 145 7.68 3.92 -20.19
N GLN A 146 6.45 4.42 -20.28
CA GLN A 146 6.07 5.68 -19.61
C GLN A 146 6.13 5.55 -18.09
N LEU A 147 5.63 4.44 -17.53
CA LEU A 147 5.65 4.20 -16.09
C LEU A 147 7.06 4.15 -15.51
N LYS A 148 8.01 3.60 -16.25
CA LYS A 148 9.42 3.51 -15.83
C LYS A 148 10.14 4.85 -15.76
N THR A 149 9.60 5.92 -16.35
CA THR A 149 10.21 7.25 -16.27
C THR A 149 9.99 7.93 -14.91
N HIS A 150 9.14 7.35 -14.04
CA HIS A 150 8.82 7.89 -12.73
C HIS A 150 9.47 7.07 -11.61
N VAL A 151 9.88 7.75 -10.55
CA VAL A 151 10.26 7.08 -9.29
C VAL A 151 8.97 6.70 -8.58
N LEU A 152 8.79 5.40 -8.35
CA LEU A 152 7.61 4.86 -7.70
C LEU A 152 7.94 4.41 -6.29
N PHE A 153 7.06 4.75 -5.35
CA PHE A 153 7.12 4.23 -3.98
C PHE A 153 6.23 3.00 -3.86
N ASP A 154 6.62 2.09 -2.98
CA ASP A 154 5.82 0.90 -2.72
C ASP A 154 4.69 1.18 -1.74
N GLN A 155 3.58 0.50 -1.96
CA GLN A 155 2.51 0.37 -1.00
C GLN A 155 2.38 -1.08 -0.56
N LEU A 156 1.94 -1.27 0.67
CA LEU A 156 1.58 -2.57 1.21
C LEU A 156 0.14 -2.50 1.68
N SER A 157 -0.72 -3.32 1.08
CA SER A 157 -2.13 -3.37 1.43
C SER A 157 -2.48 -4.65 2.17
N PHE A 158 -3.38 -4.52 3.13
CA PHE A 158 -3.81 -5.57 4.04
C PHE A 158 -5.26 -5.91 3.74
N HIS A 159 -5.55 -7.17 3.46
CA HIS A 159 -6.86 -7.62 2.98
C HIS A 159 -7.54 -8.62 3.91
N SER A 160 -6.88 -9.00 5.00
CA SER A 160 -7.47 -9.88 6.02
C SER A 160 -7.26 -9.31 7.42
N ARG A 161 -8.15 -9.68 8.34
CA ARG A 161 -8.03 -9.31 9.75
C ARG A 161 -6.75 -9.87 10.37
N GLU A 162 -6.38 -11.08 9.98
CA GLU A 162 -5.17 -11.73 10.49
C GLU A 162 -3.92 -10.95 10.07
N ALA A 163 -3.85 -10.49 8.82
CA ALA A 163 -2.75 -9.67 8.36
C ALA A 163 -2.68 -8.32 9.10
N LEU A 164 -3.83 -7.70 9.38
CA LEU A 164 -3.88 -6.43 10.11
C LEU A 164 -3.30 -6.54 11.53
N LYS A 165 -3.39 -7.69 12.16
CA LYS A 165 -2.80 -7.92 13.50
C LYS A 165 -1.29 -7.80 13.51
N CYS A 166 -0.65 -7.87 12.35
CA CYS A 166 0.80 -7.71 12.21
C CYS A 166 1.25 -6.25 12.21
N LEU A 167 0.32 -5.30 12.09
CA LEU A 167 0.61 -3.87 12.22
C LEU A 167 0.61 -3.46 13.69
N ARG A 168 1.73 -2.87 14.12
CA ARG A 168 1.85 -2.33 15.48
C ARG A 168 1.88 -0.80 15.40
N PHE A 169 0.84 -0.16 15.92
CA PHE A 169 0.75 1.30 15.96
C PHE A 169 1.86 1.89 16.83
N ILE A 170 2.57 2.89 16.32
CA ILE A 170 3.68 3.57 17.01
C ILE A 170 3.29 5.00 17.37
N SER A 171 2.90 5.78 16.40
CA SER A 171 2.66 7.21 16.57
C SER A 171 1.81 7.77 15.44
N SER A 172 1.46 9.03 15.55
CA SER A 172 0.79 9.77 14.50
C SER A 172 1.36 11.17 14.39
N GLU A 173 1.22 11.78 13.23
CA GLU A 173 1.70 13.11 12.95
C GLU A 173 0.69 13.85 12.08
N GLU A 174 0.33 15.07 12.46
CA GLU A 174 -0.45 15.97 11.63
C GLU A 174 0.44 16.61 10.57
N VAL A 175 0.00 16.62 9.32
CA VAL A 175 0.82 17.04 8.18
C VAL A 175 0.20 18.15 7.34
#